data_c57fa58509035b278522631ff7e4e606
#
_entry.id   c57fa58509035b278522631ff7e4e606
#
_cell.length_a   1.000
_cell.length_b   1.000
_cell.length_c   1.000
_cell.angle_alpha   90.00
_cell.angle_beta   90.00
_cell.angle_gamma   90.00
#
_symmetry.space_group_name_H-M   'P 1'
#
loop_
_entity.id
_entity.type
_entity.pdbx_description
1 polymer ?
#
loop_
_entity_poly.entity_id
_entity_poly.type
_entity_poly.pdbx_seq_one_letter_code
_entity_poly.pdbx_strand_id
1 'polypeptide(L)'
;AFVEREGFSKVKQAVINIGTLVTGRLENARTDVECIVMEDGVITHMGNEPDDLQDCNLVVDANRTTVIPGLIDSHVHVVLGDYTPRQKTVDFLESYIHGGITRSITASEVHAPGRPNDPAGVKALALAAQRCFTGFRPGGMTVHGGSVIIEPGLVEEDFRQLKEQGVWLAKAGFGNFKKQKDAAEIVRAAQKHGFIVMCHTGGASIPGSHPVDAEDLLEMLPDVSGHVNGGPTALTDEDLEKVIRDSDIALQIVQAGNIRSAILTVQTARESDNLHRLLIASDTPTGTGMMPLAVLKSIVELTTLTNSAPEEMIAA
;
A
#
# COMPACT_ATOMS: atom_id res chain seq x y z
N ALA A 1 5.20 -5.31 -20.93
CA ALA A 1 5.88 -6.36 -21.70
C ALA A 1 7.13 -6.77 -20.93
N PHE A 2 7.18 -8.00 -20.45
CA PHE A 2 8.41 -8.59 -19.93
C PHE A 2 9.40 -8.70 -21.10
N VAL A 3 10.53 -8.04 -20.98
CA VAL A 3 11.66 -8.30 -21.87
C VAL A 3 12.24 -9.65 -21.42
N GLU A 4 12.03 -10.70 -22.19
CA GLU A 4 12.81 -11.94 -22.05
C GLU A 4 14.29 -11.59 -22.17
N ARG A 5 15.01 -11.67 -21.06
CA ARG A 5 16.47 -11.64 -21.08
C ARG A 5 16.94 -13.04 -21.50
N GLU A 6 17.33 -13.19 -22.72
CA GLU A 6 18.02 -14.39 -23.18
C GLU A 6 19.26 -14.62 -22.30
N GLY A 7 19.37 -15.83 -21.71
CA GLY A 7 20.61 -16.31 -21.11
C GLY A 7 20.66 -16.57 -19.61
N PHE A 8 19.56 -16.38 -18.85
CA PHE A 8 19.52 -16.86 -17.45
C PHE A 8 18.89 -18.24 -17.36
N SER A 9 19.58 -19.19 -16.71
CA SER A 9 18.98 -20.47 -16.33
C SER A 9 17.73 -20.18 -15.49
N LYS A 10 16.64 -20.90 -15.72
CA LYS A 10 15.41 -20.82 -14.92
C LYS A 10 15.77 -20.93 -13.44
N VAL A 11 15.27 -20.01 -12.62
CA VAL A 11 15.49 -20.04 -11.18
C VAL A 11 14.32 -20.78 -10.54
N LYS A 12 14.61 -21.99 -10.05
CA LYS A 12 13.64 -22.81 -9.32
C LYS A 12 13.95 -22.76 -7.82
N GLN A 13 12.95 -22.48 -7.02
CA GLN A 13 13.07 -22.35 -5.57
C GLN A 13 11.95 -23.13 -4.89
N ALA A 14 12.21 -23.66 -3.70
CA ALA A 14 11.20 -24.34 -2.91
C ALA A 14 11.22 -23.89 -1.45
N VAL A 15 10.04 -23.86 -0.85
CA VAL A 15 9.85 -23.78 0.60
C VAL A 15 9.20 -25.08 1.02
N ILE A 16 9.83 -25.83 1.92
CA ILE A 16 9.40 -27.16 2.35
C ILE A 16 9.15 -27.20 3.86
N ASN A 17 8.56 -28.28 4.33
CA ASN A 17 8.32 -28.53 5.75
C ASN A 17 7.55 -27.34 6.40
N ILE A 18 6.53 -26.87 5.70
CA ILE A 18 5.63 -25.79 6.17
C ILE A 18 4.71 -26.37 7.25
N GLY A 19 4.63 -25.69 8.41
CA GLY A 19 3.72 -26.11 9.49
C GLY A 19 2.29 -25.61 9.27
N THR A 20 2.14 -24.37 8.81
CA THR A 20 0.87 -23.74 8.45
C THR A 20 1.11 -22.75 7.33
N LEU A 21 0.32 -22.79 6.29
CA LEU A 21 0.33 -21.76 5.25
C LEU A 21 -0.88 -20.83 5.40
N VAL A 22 -0.62 -19.56 5.64
CA VAL A 22 -1.63 -18.49 5.59
C VAL A 22 -1.68 -17.95 4.15
N THR A 23 -2.88 -17.81 3.60
CA THR A 23 -3.05 -17.49 2.17
C THR A 23 -3.10 -16.00 1.87
N GLY A 24 -3.38 -15.16 2.89
CA GLY A 24 -3.69 -13.74 2.70
C GLY A 24 -5.10 -13.50 2.14
N ARG A 25 -6.02 -14.46 2.29
CA ARG A 25 -7.43 -14.35 1.85
C ARG A 25 -8.35 -14.62 3.02
N LEU A 26 -9.42 -13.85 3.15
CA LEU A 26 -10.39 -14.02 4.24
C LEU A 26 -11.18 -15.31 4.12
N GLU A 27 -11.61 -15.69 2.91
CA GLU A 27 -12.49 -16.85 2.69
C GLU A 27 -11.77 -18.19 2.83
N ASN A 28 -10.46 -18.24 2.66
CA ASN A 28 -9.65 -19.43 2.79
C ASN A 28 -8.31 -19.09 3.43
N ALA A 29 -8.39 -18.60 4.66
CA ALA A 29 -7.27 -17.97 5.35
C ALA A 29 -6.08 -18.91 5.61
N ARG A 30 -6.33 -20.22 5.76
CA ARG A 30 -5.29 -21.24 5.99
C ARG A 30 -5.44 -22.42 5.02
N THR A 31 -4.35 -23.08 4.71
CA THR A 31 -4.35 -24.31 3.95
C THR A 31 -3.27 -25.26 4.45
N ASP A 32 -3.58 -26.56 4.38
CA ASP A 32 -2.65 -27.64 4.77
C ASP A 32 -1.74 -27.97 3.57
N VAL A 33 -0.71 -27.17 3.40
CA VAL A 33 0.30 -27.30 2.35
C VAL A 33 1.66 -27.39 3.00
N GLU A 34 2.41 -28.43 2.73
CA GLU A 34 3.74 -28.66 3.30
C GLU A 34 4.87 -28.10 2.41
N CYS A 35 4.57 -27.84 1.13
CA CYS A 35 5.55 -27.38 0.17
C CYS A 35 4.99 -26.37 -0.84
N ILE A 36 5.81 -25.38 -1.19
CA ILE A 36 5.59 -24.43 -2.29
C ILE A 36 6.82 -24.48 -3.18
N VAL A 37 6.61 -24.65 -4.50
CA VAL A 37 7.67 -24.51 -5.50
C VAL A 37 7.39 -23.30 -6.38
N MET A 38 8.44 -22.54 -6.65
CA MET A 38 8.40 -21.34 -7.49
C MET A 38 9.41 -21.48 -8.64
N GLU A 39 9.01 -21.09 -9.83
CA GLU A 39 9.89 -20.96 -10.99
C GLU A 39 9.81 -19.53 -11.53
N ASP A 40 10.96 -18.88 -11.67
CA ASP A 40 11.07 -17.51 -12.17
C ASP A 40 10.13 -16.51 -11.45
N GLY A 41 9.97 -16.69 -10.13
CA GLY A 41 9.13 -15.84 -9.28
C GLY A 41 7.63 -16.13 -9.34
N VAL A 42 7.22 -17.22 -9.97
CA VAL A 42 5.83 -17.68 -10.04
C VAL A 42 5.67 -18.99 -9.27
N ILE A 43 4.65 -19.10 -8.43
CA ILE A 43 4.31 -20.36 -7.76
C ILE A 43 3.80 -21.34 -8.81
N THR A 44 4.51 -22.47 -8.99
CA THR A 44 4.17 -23.51 -9.96
C THR A 44 3.59 -24.76 -9.30
N HIS A 45 3.86 -24.95 -8.01
CA HIS A 45 3.32 -26.07 -7.25
C HIS A 45 3.01 -25.65 -5.81
N MET A 46 1.90 -26.15 -5.29
CA MET A 46 1.55 -26.11 -3.85
C MET A 46 0.95 -27.46 -3.50
N GLY A 47 1.48 -28.15 -2.48
CA GLY A 47 1.01 -29.47 -2.07
C GLY A 47 1.85 -30.08 -0.96
N ASN A 48 1.65 -31.36 -0.76
CA ASN A 48 2.51 -32.17 0.07
C ASN A 48 3.75 -32.53 -0.76
N GLU A 49 4.82 -32.88 -0.20
CA GLU A 49 6.16 -33.05 -0.76
C GLU A 49 6.28 -33.15 -2.29
N PRO A 50 7.11 -32.34 -2.93
CA PRO A 50 7.40 -32.48 -4.33
C PRO A 50 8.26 -33.72 -4.57
N ASP A 51 7.97 -34.46 -5.62
CA ASP A 51 8.70 -35.67 -5.99
C ASP A 51 10.18 -35.41 -6.31
N ASP A 52 10.58 -34.19 -6.65
CA ASP A 52 11.94 -33.85 -6.99
C ASP A 52 12.29 -32.37 -6.64
N LEU A 53 13.26 -32.21 -5.74
CA LEU A 53 13.87 -30.93 -5.37
C LEU A 53 15.30 -30.77 -5.93
N GLN A 54 15.82 -31.75 -6.69
CA GLN A 54 17.23 -31.76 -7.10
C GLN A 54 17.58 -30.59 -8.03
N ASP A 55 16.59 -30.13 -8.81
CA ASP A 55 16.76 -29.01 -9.73
C ASP A 55 16.51 -27.64 -9.09
N CYS A 56 16.25 -27.56 -7.77
CA CYS A 56 16.05 -26.30 -7.11
C CYS A 56 17.38 -25.59 -6.83
N ASN A 57 17.46 -24.33 -7.24
CA ASN A 57 18.60 -23.46 -6.94
C ASN A 57 18.67 -23.07 -5.45
N LEU A 58 17.50 -23.03 -4.80
CA LEU A 58 17.37 -22.74 -3.37
C LEU A 58 16.22 -23.58 -2.78
N VAL A 59 16.49 -24.22 -1.67
CA VAL A 59 15.47 -24.89 -0.84
C VAL A 59 15.50 -24.29 0.55
N VAL A 60 14.37 -23.77 1.01
CA VAL A 60 14.19 -23.21 2.35
C VAL A 60 13.36 -24.18 3.16
N ASP A 61 13.93 -24.73 4.24
CA ASP A 61 13.20 -25.53 5.21
C ASP A 61 12.50 -24.60 6.20
N ALA A 62 11.17 -24.56 6.16
CA ALA A 62 10.36 -23.77 7.07
C ALA A 62 10.31 -24.35 8.49
N ASN A 63 10.89 -25.53 8.72
CA ASN A 63 10.99 -26.16 10.05
C ASN A 63 9.64 -26.16 10.80
N ARG A 64 8.54 -26.46 10.10
CA ARG A 64 7.16 -26.48 10.59
C ARG A 64 6.67 -25.15 11.17
N THR A 65 7.29 -24.04 10.80
CA THR A 65 6.79 -22.73 11.17
C THR A 65 5.62 -22.30 10.28
N THR A 66 4.99 -21.20 10.64
CA THR A 66 3.95 -20.57 9.80
C THR A 66 4.60 -19.80 8.66
N VAL A 67 4.14 -20.04 7.44
CA VAL A 67 4.50 -19.28 6.23
C VAL A 67 3.34 -18.37 5.87
N ILE A 68 3.64 -17.11 5.57
CA ILE A 68 2.68 -16.08 5.17
C ILE A 68 3.11 -15.47 3.83
N PRO A 69 2.21 -14.84 3.08
CA PRO A 69 2.60 -13.99 1.95
C PRO A 69 3.55 -12.87 2.41
N GLY A 70 4.44 -12.44 1.52
CA GLY A 70 5.22 -11.24 1.79
C GLY A 70 4.29 -10.03 1.99
N LEU A 71 4.50 -9.28 3.07
CA LEU A 71 3.66 -8.14 3.40
C LEU A 71 3.84 -7.00 2.39
N ILE A 72 2.79 -6.20 2.22
CA ILE A 72 2.76 -5.03 1.34
C ILE A 72 2.53 -3.80 2.19
N ASP A 73 3.44 -2.84 2.11
CA ASP A 73 3.20 -1.51 2.69
C ASP A 73 2.68 -0.59 1.58
N SER A 74 1.39 -0.31 1.62
CA SER A 74 0.67 0.47 0.61
C SER A 74 0.69 1.98 0.86
N HIS A 75 1.37 2.46 1.91
CA HIS A 75 1.46 3.87 2.24
C HIS A 75 2.86 4.22 2.76
N VAL A 76 3.79 4.38 1.84
CA VAL A 76 5.17 4.75 2.15
C VAL A 76 5.51 6.04 1.44
N HIS A 77 6.18 6.96 2.12
CA HIS A 77 6.68 8.18 1.51
C HIS A 77 8.06 7.94 0.90
N VAL A 78 8.07 7.30 -0.26
CA VAL A 78 9.26 7.08 -1.09
C VAL A 78 9.49 8.33 -1.89
N VAL A 79 10.28 9.25 -1.37
CA VAL A 79 10.40 10.60 -1.94
C VAL A 79 11.64 10.79 -2.78
N LEU A 80 11.50 11.59 -3.84
CA LEU A 80 12.61 12.17 -4.57
C LEU A 80 13.14 13.36 -3.76
N GLY A 81 14.37 13.25 -3.26
CA GLY A 81 15.00 14.31 -2.51
C GLY A 81 15.07 14.07 -1.01
N ASP A 82 15.46 15.10 -0.31
CA ASP A 82 15.80 15.05 1.09
C ASP A 82 14.58 15.39 1.95
N TYR A 83 13.82 14.36 2.30
CA TYR A 83 12.66 14.53 3.18
C TYR A 83 13.08 14.90 4.61
N THR A 84 14.07 14.21 5.15
CA THR A 84 14.75 14.59 6.39
C THR A 84 16.24 14.21 6.31
N PRO A 85 17.15 14.93 7.01
CA PRO A 85 18.56 14.61 7.01
C PRO A 85 18.91 13.21 7.56
N ARG A 86 17.96 12.55 8.21
CA ARG A 86 18.13 11.24 8.84
C ARG A 86 17.65 10.09 7.96
N GLN A 87 17.00 10.38 6.86
CA GLN A 87 16.32 9.38 6.03
C GLN A 87 16.98 9.32 4.67
N LYS A 88 17.81 8.33 4.48
CA LYS A 88 18.28 7.96 3.16
C LYS A 88 17.29 6.98 2.56
N THR A 89 16.81 7.27 1.36
CA THR A 89 15.84 6.42 0.66
C THR A 89 16.27 4.96 0.59
N VAL A 90 17.56 4.70 0.36
CA VAL A 90 18.11 3.34 0.25
C VAL A 90 18.03 2.62 1.59
N ASP A 91 18.65 3.18 2.63
CA ASP A 91 18.71 2.55 3.97
C ASP A 91 17.29 2.38 4.57
N PHE A 92 16.43 3.34 4.33
CA PHE A 92 15.06 3.34 4.79
C PHE A 92 14.27 2.15 4.21
N LEU A 93 14.17 2.08 2.90
CA LEU A 93 13.38 1.03 2.24
C LEU A 93 13.98 -0.36 2.48
N GLU A 94 15.30 -0.50 2.45
CA GLU A 94 15.96 -1.77 2.69
C GLU A 94 15.66 -2.32 4.08
N SER A 95 15.55 -1.45 5.08
CA SER A 95 15.24 -1.86 6.46
C SER A 95 13.85 -2.47 6.63
N TYR A 96 12.90 -2.17 5.74
CA TYR A 96 11.52 -2.69 5.81
C TYR A 96 11.41 -4.20 5.54
N ILE A 97 12.40 -4.78 4.89
CA ILE A 97 12.51 -6.25 4.74
C ILE A 97 12.52 -6.96 6.09
N HIS A 98 13.11 -6.37 7.12
CA HIS A 98 13.11 -6.95 8.47
C HIS A 98 11.70 -7.05 9.09
N GLY A 99 10.76 -6.26 8.59
CA GLY A 99 9.33 -6.34 8.92
C GLY A 99 8.51 -7.25 8.02
N GLY A 100 9.17 -7.98 7.10
CA GLY A 100 8.49 -8.87 6.15
C GLY A 100 7.89 -8.14 4.94
N ILE A 101 8.21 -6.86 4.72
CA ILE A 101 7.72 -6.09 3.58
C ILE A 101 8.49 -6.52 2.32
N THR A 102 7.77 -7.05 1.35
CA THR A 102 8.32 -7.45 0.05
C THR A 102 7.94 -6.50 -1.07
N ARG A 103 6.98 -5.61 -0.79
CA ARG A 103 6.49 -4.61 -1.74
C ARG A 103 6.12 -3.32 -1.01
N SER A 104 6.61 -2.19 -1.49
CA SER A 104 6.25 -0.85 -1.00
C SER A 104 5.60 -0.04 -2.11
N ILE A 105 4.51 0.66 -1.78
CA ILE A 105 3.75 1.51 -2.70
C ILE A 105 3.77 2.94 -2.17
N THR A 106 4.16 3.89 -3.02
CA THR A 106 4.25 5.29 -2.64
C THR A 106 2.88 5.92 -2.38
N ALA A 107 2.83 6.74 -1.35
CA ALA A 107 1.70 7.65 -1.10
C ALA A 107 1.85 9.01 -1.80
N SER A 108 2.68 9.09 -2.85
CA SER A 108 3.00 10.29 -3.62
C SER A 108 4.10 11.18 -3.01
N GLU A 109 4.58 12.11 -3.82
CA GLU A 109 5.66 13.05 -3.52
C GLU A 109 5.16 14.31 -2.77
N VAL A 110 4.15 14.15 -1.94
CA VAL A 110 3.51 15.26 -1.21
C VAL A 110 4.46 15.99 -0.26
N HIS A 111 5.52 15.32 0.16
CA HIS A 111 6.54 15.86 1.05
C HIS A 111 7.71 16.56 0.34
N ALA A 112 7.74 16.55 -1.00
CA ALA A 112 8.82 17.20 -1.73
C ALA A 112 8.81 18.72 -1.45
N PRO A 113 9.92 19.32 -0.98
CA PRO A 113 10.00 20.75 -0.75
C PRO A 113 9.75 21.51 -2.05
N GLY A 114 8.84 22.51 -2.02
CA GLY A 114 8.49 23.27 -3.21
C GLY A 114 7.81 22.44 -4.29
N ARG A 115 7.10 21.36 -3.93
CA ARG A 115 6.39 20.56 -4.90
C ARG A 115 5.51 21.42 -5.81
N PRO A 116 5.41 21.07 -7.09
CA PRO A 116 4.54 21.79 -8.02
C PRO A 116 3.06 21.61 -7.65
N ASN A 117 2.26 22.61 -8.01
CA ASN A 117 0.81 22.64 -7.83
C ASN A 117 0.07 22.98 -9.13
N ASP A 118 0.63 22.57 -10.24
CA ASP A 118 0.07 22.71 -11.58
C ASP A 118 0.15 21.39 -12.36
N PRO A 119 -0.71 21.17 -13.37
CA PRO A 119 -0.77 19.90 -14.11
C PRO A 119 0.58 19.45 -14.70
N ALA A 120 1.36 20.36 -15.25
CA ALA A 120 2.64 20.00 -15.88
C ALA A 120 3.65 19.51 -14.84
N GLY A 121 3.73 20.22 -13.72
CA GLY A 121 4.66 19.92 -12.65
C GLY A 121 4.33 18.62 -11.94
N VAL A 122 3.06 18.38 -11.57
CA VAL A 122 2.67 17.13 -10.86
C VAL A 122 2.82 15.90 -11.75
N LYS A 123 2.59 16.02 -13.07
CA LYS A 123 2.87 14.94 -14.04
C LYS A 123 4.35 14.64 -14.14
N ALA A 124 5.17 15.67 -14.28
CA ALA A 124 6.63 15.52 -14.39
C ALA A 124 7.21 14.86 -13.13
N LEU A 125 6.75 15.27 -11.93
CA LEU A 125 7.18 14.70 -10.66
C LEU A 125 6.80 13.22 -10.55
N ALA A 126 5.55 12.86 -10.85
CA ALA A 126 5.08 11.49 -10.82
C ALA A 126 5.87 10.58 -11.78
N LEU A 127 6.11 11.08 -13.00
CA LEU A 127 6.87 10.34 -14.02
C LEU A 127 8.33 10.14 -13.60
N ALA A 128 8.99 11.18 -13.07
CA ALA A 128 10.36 11.09 -12.60
C ALA A 128 10.47 10.05 -11.45
N ALA A 129 9.57 10.11 -10.47
CA ALA A 129 9.53 9.14 -9.37
C ALA A 129 9.29 7.72 -9.88
N GLN A 130 8.33 7.50 -10.77
CA GLN A 130 8.07 6.20 -11.37
C GLN A 130 9.33 5.64 -12.05
N ARG A 131 10.04 6.46 -12.84
CA ARG A 131 11.26 6.03 -13.53
C ARG A 131 12.39 5.68 -12.57
N CYS A 132 12.59 6.46 -11.52
CA CYS A 132 13.63 6.21 -10.51
C CYS A 132 13.41 4.89 -9.77
N PHE A 133 12.17 4.56 -9.46
CA PHE A 133 11.88 3.39 -8.63
C PHE A 133 11.53 2.12 -9.40
N THR A 134 11.27 2.19 -10.71
CA THR A 134 10.94 1.00 -11.52
C THR A 134 12.01 -0.09 -11.46
N GLY A 135 13.29 0.27 -11.45
CA GLY A 135 14.42 -0.67 -11.37
C GLY A 135 15.02 -0.84 -9.97
N PHE A 136 14.53 -0.09 -8.99
CA PHE A 136 15.09 -0.11 -7.64
C PHE A 136 14.56 -1.29 -6.83
N ARG A 137 15.47 -2.10 -6.29
CA ARG A 137 15.16 -3.37 -5.58
C ARG A 137 15.93 -3.47 -4.28
N PRO A 138 15.67 -2.58 -3.28
CA PRO A 138 16.37 -2.62 -2.01
C PRO A 138 16.10 -3.94 -1.31
N GLY A 139 17.17 -4.69 -1.00
CA GLY A 139 17.07 -6.03 -0.42
C GLY A 139 16.20 -7.02 -1.20
N GLY A 140 15.92 -6.78 -2.49
CA GLY A 140 15.02 -7.60 -3.32
C GLY A 140 13.56 -7.14 -3.34
N MET A 141 13.16 -6.18 -2.50
CA MET A 141 11.80 -5.65 -2.44
C MET A 141 11.43 -4.90 -3.74
N THR A 142 10.17 -5.01 -4.14
CA THR A 142 9.62 -4.18 -5.23
C THR A 142 9.15 -2.84 -4.68
N VAL A 143 9.57 -1.75 -5.30
CA VAL A 143 9.14 -0.39 -4.95
C VAL A 143 8.32 0.21 -6.10
N HIS A 144 7.10 0.63 -5.81
CA HIS A 144 6.24 1.34 -6.74
C HIS A 144 6.26 2.83 -6.39
N GLY A 145 7.06 3.59 -7.13
CA GLY A 145 7.11 5.05 -7.06
C GLY A 145 6.24 5.69 -8.14
N GLY A 146 5.99 6.98 -8.01
CA GLY A 146 5.24 7.77 -8.98
C GLY A 146 3.73 7.70 -8.82
N SER A 147 3.21 8.63 -8.04
CA SER A 147 1.76 8.84 -7.85
C SER A 147 1.46 10.30 -8.19
N VAL A 148 0.58 10.55 -9.16
CA VAL A 148 0.26 11.92 -9.57
C VAL A 148 -0.65 12.58 -8.54
N ILE A 149 -0.28 13.77 -8.08
CA ILE A 149 -1.13 14.58 -7.20
C ILE A 149 -2.27 15.14 -8.05
N ILE A 150 -3.50 14.92 -7.61
CA ILE A 150 -4.70 15.45 -8.26
C ILE A 150 -4.76 16.96 -8.05
N GLU A 151 -4.58 17.72 -9.13
CA GLU A 151 -4.61 19.18 -9.15
C GLU A 151 -5.66 19.71 -10.13
N PRO A 152 -6.23 20.90 -9.88
CA PRO A 152 -7.09 21.56 -10.85
C PRO A 152 -6.41 21.71 -12.21
N GLY A 153 -7.17 21.43 -13.28
CA GLY A 153 -6.68 21.55 -14.65
C GLY A 153 -6.09 20.26 -15.23
N LEU A 154 -5.94 19.20 -14.44
CA LEU A 154 -5.70 17.86 -15.00
C LEU A 154 -6.94 17.42 -15.78
N VAL A 155 -6.71 16.79 -16.93
CA VAL A 155 -7.74 16.29 -17.83
C VAL A 155 -7.55 14.80 -18.12
N GLU A 156 -8.57 14.14 -18.65
CA GLU A 156 -8.56 12.71 -18.95
C GLU A 156 -7.35 12.27 -19.78
N GLU A 157 -6.95 13.08 -20.74
CA GLU A 157 -5.79 12.82 -21.60
C GLU A 157 -4.47 12.74 -20.82
N ASP A 158 -4.32 13.48 -19.73
CA ASP A 158 -3.13 13.41 -18.87
C ASP A 158 -2.98 12.03 -18.24
N PHE A 159 -4.07 11.45 -17.76
CA PHE A 159 -4.07 10.11 -17.17
C PHE A 159 -3.80 9.01 -18.19
N ARG A 160 -4.35 9.14 -19.40
CA ARG A 160 -4.04 8.22 -20.49
C ARG A 160 -2.53 8.21 -20.80
N GLN A 161 -1.92 9.39 -20.96
CA GLN A 161 -0.49 9.53 -21.25
C GLN A 161 0.39 9.02 -20.11
N LEU A 162 0.05 9.32 -18.86
CA LEU A 162 0.78 8.85 -17.69
C LEU A 162 0.70 7.32 -17.55
N LYS A 163 -0.48 6.73 -17.83
CA LYS A 163 -0.67 5.27 -17.79
C LYS A 163 0.22 4.55 -18.81
N GLU A 164 0.30 5.07 -20.05
CA GLU A 164 1.19 4.54 -21.09
C GLU A 164 2.66 4.58 -20.70
N GLN A 165 3.03 5.50 -19.80
CA GLN A 165 4.38 5.62 -19.26
C GLN A 165 4.60 4.87 -17.97
N GLY A 166 3.61 4.10 -17.50
CA GLY A 166 3.72 3.20 -16.34
C GLY A 166 3.32 3.83 -15.00
N VAL A 167 2.79 5.06 -14.98
CA VAL A 167 2.18 5.67 -13.79
C VAL A 167 0.75 5.15 -13.66
N TRP A 168 0.39 4.67 -12.47
CA TRP A 168 -0.93 4.09 -12.22
C TRP A 168 -1.51 4.45 -10.85
N LEU A 169 -0.82 5.33 -10.13
CA LEU A 169 -1.22 5.81 -8.80
C LEU A 169 -1.54 7.29 -8.87
N ALA A 170 -2.54 7.71 -8.10
CA ALA A 170 -2.88 9.12 -7.90
C ALA A 170 -3.17 9.42 -6.44
N LYS A 171 -2.93 10.67 -6.03
CA LYS A 171 -3.14 11.17 -4.67
C LYS A 171 -4.06 12.37 -4.66
N ALA A 172 -5.21 12.25 -4.01
CA ALA A 172 -6.13 13.35 -3.73
C ALA A 172 -5.93 13.91 -2.31
N GLY A 173 -6.56 15.06 -2.00
CA GLY A 173 -6.48 15.72 -0.70
C GLY A 173 -5.31 16.70 -0.54
N PHE A 174 -4.55 16.94 -1.62
CA PHE A 174 -3.42 17.87 -1.67
C PHE A 174 -3.51 18.91 -2.78
N GLY A 175 -4.52 18.78 -3.63
CA GLY A 175 -4.74 19.69 -4.74
C GLY A 175 -5.31 21.04 -4.31
N ASN A 176 -5.01 22.07 -5.08
CA ASN A 176 -5.41 23.45 -4.78
C ASN A 176 -6.88 23.71 -5.16
N PHE A 177 -7.79 22.88 -4.64
CA PHE A 177 -9.23 23.01 -4.81
C PHE A 177 -9.82 23.91 -3.72
N LYS A 178 -10.93 24.60 -4.01
CA LYS A 178 -11.67 25.36 -3.00
C LYS A 178 -12.31 24.45 -1.96
N LYS A 179 -12.88 23.33 -2.42
CA LYS A 179 -13.35 22.20 -1.61
C LYS A 179 -12.76 20.94 -2.19
N GLN A 180 -12.37 19.98 -1.38
CA GLN A 180 -11.69 18.79 -1.88
C GLN A 180 -12.62 17.93 -2.74
N LYS A 181 -13.91 17.89 -2.46
CA LYS A 181 -14.91 17.22 -3.31
C LYS A 181 -14.99 17.76 -4.74
N ASP A 182 -14.51 18.97 -5.01
CA ASP A 182 -14.45 19.52 -6.39
C ASP A 182 -13.47 18.72 -7.28
N ALA A 183 -12.64 17.84 -6.70
CA ALA A 183 -11.77 16.92 -7.43
C ALA A 183 -12.49 15.70 -8.04
N ALA A 184 -13.77 15.48 -7.71
CA ALA A 184 -14.50 14.25 -8.04
C ALA A 184 -14.46 13.88 -9.54
N GLU A 185 -14.60 14.84 -10.45
CA GLU A 185 -14.53 14.58 -11.89
C GLU A 185 -13.13 14.12 -12.34
N ILE A 186 -12.10 14.72 -11.76
CA ILE A 186 -10.70 14.37 -12.07
C ILE A 186 -10.36 12.99 -11.48
N VAL A 187 -10.86 12.67 -10.29
CA VAL A 187 -10.73 11.34 -9.68
C VAL A 187 -11.37 10.27 -10.59
N ARG A 188 -12.59 10.48 -11.05
CA ARG A 188 -13.26 9.58 -12.00
C ARG A 188 -12.50 9.44 -13.32
N ALA A 189 -11.92 10.53 -13.84
CA ALA A 189 -11.10 10.48 -15.05
C ALA A 189 -9.84 9.62 -14.84
N ALA A 190 -9.19 9.72 -13.69
CA ALA A 190 -8.05 8.89 -13.34
C ALA A 190 -8.44 7.40 -13.26
N GLN A 191 -9.51 7.09 -12.52
CA GLN A 191 -10.03 5.72 -12.36
C GLN A 191 -10.41 5.07 -13.69
N LYS A 192 -11.02 5.82 -14.61
CA LYS A 192 -11.37 5.37 -15.97
C LYS A 192 -10.15 4.86 -16.75
N HIS A 193 -8.97 5.41 -16.48
CA HIS A 193 -7.70 4.98 -17.07
C HIS A 193 -6.95 3.95 -16.19
N GLY A 194 -7.61 3.35 -15.20
CA GLY A 194 -7.05 2.30 -14.35
C GLY A 194 -6.01 2.82 -13.37
N PHE A 195 -6.17 4.06 -12.90
CA PHE A 195 -5.44 4.56 -11.74
C PHE A 195 -6.12 4.09 -10.47
N ILE A 196 -5.32 3.82 -9.46
CA ILE A 196 -5.75 3.69 -8.07
C ILE A 196 -5.57 5.07 -7.42
N VAL A 197 -6.67 5.65 -7.00
CA VAL A 197 -6.67 6.98 -6.36
C VAL A 197 -6.76 6.82 -4.85
N MET A 198 -5.69 7.21 -4.14
CA MET A 198 -5.68 7.31 -2.68
C MET A 198 -5.97 8.74 -2.27
N CYS A 199 -6.89 8.94 -1.36
CA CYS A 199 -7.18 10.26 -0.80
C CYS A 199 -6.57 10.43 0.60
N HIS A 200 -5.94 11.57 0.88
CA HIS A 200 -5.67 12.02 2.24
C HIS A 200 -7.00 12.15 2.99
N THR A 201 -7.07 11.69 4.22
CA THR A 201 -8.32 11.63 4.97
C THR A 201 -8.16 12.28 6.35
N GLY A 202 -9.19 12.95 6.80
CA GLY A 202 -9.19 13.66 8.09
C GLY A 202 -8.69 15.10 7.99
N GLY A 203 -8.14 15.64 9.06
CA GLY A 203 -7.68 17.02 9.12
C GLY A 203 -6.40 17.28 8.33
N ALA A 204 -6.05 18.54 8.09
CA ALA A 204 -4.79 18.91 7.48
C ALA A 204 -3.61 18.52 8.38
N SER A 205 -2.55 17.95 7.79
CA SER A 205 -1.39 17.43 8.51
C SER A 205 -0.07 18.12 8.17
N ILE A 206 0.16 18.40 6.90
CA ILE A 206 1.39 19.03 6.41
C ILE A 206 1.06 20.21 5.49
N PRO A 207 2.01 21.12 5.21
CA PRO A 207 1.78 22.21 4.28
C PRO A 207 1.25 21.73 2.93
N GLY A 208 0.11 22.26 2.52
CA GLY A 208 -0.57 21.91 1.27
C GLY A 208 -1.46 20.68 1.34
N SER A 209 -1.62 20.04 2.50
CA SER A 209 -2.75 19.13 2.73
C SER A 209 -4.00 19.91 3.12
N HIS A 210 -5.16 19.35 2.81
CA HIS A 210 -6.46 19.96 3.12
C HIS A 210 -7.28 19.00 3.98
N PRO A 211 -8.17 19.49 4.84
CA PRO A 211 -9.14 18.62 5.51
C PRO A 211 -10.02 17.92 4.47
N VAL A 212 -10.26 16.63 4.69
CA VAL A 212 -11.14 15.79 3.88
C VAL A 212 -12.02 14.99 4.84
N ASP A 213 -13.29 15.30 4.87
CA ASP A 213 -14.30 14.66 5.70
C ASP A 213 -15.07 13.55 4.94
N ALA A 214 -16.09 12.99 5.59
CA ALA A 214 -16.91 11.96 4.96
C ALA A 214 -17.69 12.48 3.76
N GLU A 215 -18.14 13.74 3.75
CA GLU A 215 -18.86 14.32 2.60
C GLU A 215 -17.94 14.41 1.38
N ASP A 216 -16.72 14.89 1.57
CA ASP A 216 -15.72 14.97 0.52
C ASP A 216 -15.39 13.57 -0.06
N LEU A 217 -15.19 12.57 0.81
CA LEU A 217 -14.88 11.19 0.39
C LEU A 217 -16.03 10.56 -0.39
N LEU A 218 -17.27 10.69 0.09
CA LEU A 218 -18.45 10.13 -0.55
C LEU A 218 -18.79 10.81 -1.89
N GLU A 219 -18.40 12.04 -2.09
CA GLU A 219 -18.55 12.73 -3.38
C GLU A 219 -17.44 12.36 -4.37
N MET A 220 -16.18 12.28 -3.88
CA MET A 220 -15.04 11.93 -4.73
C MET A 220 -14.98 10.45 -5.07
N LEU A 221 -15.37 9.57 -4.17
CA LEU A 221 -15.28 8.10 -4.26
C LEU A 221 -13.88 7.64 -4.71
N PRO A 222 -12.80 8.00 -3.99
CA PRO A 222 -11.48 7.47 -4.27
C PRO A 222 -11.44 5.95 -4.04
N ASP A 223 -10.46 5.25 -4.59
CA ASP A 223 -10.31 3.81 -4.36
C ASP A 223 -9.88 3.51 -2.92
N VAL A 224 -9.07 4.39 -2.32
CA VAL A 224 -8.52 4.22 -0.98
C VAL A 224 -8.68 5.49 -0.15
N SER A 225 -9.33 5.38 1.00
CA SER A 225 -9.27 6.38 2.07
C SER A 225 -7.98 6.14 2.85
N GLY A 226 -6.95 6.93 2.53
CA GLY A 226 -5.61 6.81 3.12
C GLY A 226 -5.63 7.28 4.57
N HIS A 227 -4.95 6.52 5.45
CA HIS A 227 -4.82 6.77 6.88
C HIS A 227 -6.12 7.22 7.58
N VAL A 228 -7.22 6.43 7.43
CA VAL A 228 -8.53 6.73 8.07
C VAL A 228 -8.40 6.98 9.58
N ASN A 229 -7.39 6.41 10.20
CA ASN A 229 -6.99 6.56 11.59
C ASN A 229 -5.86 7.57 11.79
N GLY A 230 -5.61 8.48 10.84
CA GLY A 230 -4.49 9.42 10.90
C GLY A 230 -4.41 10.14 12.23
N GLY A 231 -3.26 10.15 12.88
CA GLY A 231 -2.88 10.75 14.16
C GLY A 231 -3.87 11.69 14.83
N PRO A 232 -3.49 12.95 15.13
CA PRO A 232 -4.41 13.95 15.64
C PRO A 232 -5.42 14.45 14.59
N THR A 233 -5.28 14.05 13.35
CA THR A 233 -6.09 14.46 12.20
C THR A 233 -7.05 13.37 11.71
N ALA A 234 -7.25 12.30 12.48
CA ALA A 234 -8.21 11.24 12.13
C ALA A 234 -9.61 11.81 11.88
N LEU A 235 -10.40 11.12 11.07
CA LEU A 235 -11.83 11.39 10.94
C LEU A 235 -12.50 11.36 12.33
N THR A 236 -13.59 12.10 12.47
CA THR A 236 -14.49 11.90 13.61
C THR A 236 -15.05 10.47 13.59
N ASP A 237 -15.45 9.96 14.75
CA ASP A 237 -16.04 8.61 14.81
C ASP A 237 -17.26 8.50 13.89
N GLU A 238 -18.11 9.55 13.86
CA GLU A 238 -19.31 9.63 13.04
C GLU A 238 -18.98 9.62 11.54
N ASP A 239 -18.00 10.40 11.11
CA ASP A 239 -17.55 10.40 9.70
C ASP A 239 -16.94 9.07 9.31
N LEU A 240 -16.15 8.47 10.19
CA LEU A 240 -15.53 7.17 9.96
C LEU A 240 -16.60 6.08 9.75
N GLU A 241 -17.58 6.00 10.65
CA GLU A 241 -18.69 5.06 10.53
C GLU A 241 -19.48 5.28 9.23
N LYS A 242 -19.72 6.53 8.87
CA LYS A 242 -20.41 6.90 7.63
C LYS A 242 -19.66 6.41 6.40
N VAL A 243 -18.35 6.65 6.30
CA VAL A 243 -17.52 6.16 5.17
C VAL A 243 -17.55 4.64 5.09
N ILE A 244 -17.47 3.95 6.24
CA ILE A 244 -17.49 2.49 6.28
C ILE A 244 -18.82 1.93 5.79
N ARG A 245 -19.96 2.52 6.18
CA ARG A 245 -21.29 2.01 5.89
C ARG A 245 -21.83 2.42 4.53
N ASP A 246 -21.46 3.61 4.05
CA ASP A 246 -22.11 4.27 2.90
C ASP A 246 -21.23 4.23 1.63
N SER A 247 -20.09 3.54 1.63
CA SER A 247 -19.24 3.42 0.45
C SER A 247 -18.56 2.06 0.34
N ASP A 248 -17.91 1.82 -0.79
CA ASP A 248 -17.03 0.67 -1.04
C ASP A 248 -15.53 1.06 -1.03
N ILE A 249 -15.20 2.26 -0.54
CA ILE A 249 -13.83 2.77 -0.48
C ILE A 249 -12.99 1.86 0.43
N ALA A 250 -11.79 1.47 -0.01
CA ALA A 250 -10.87 0.72 0.84
C ALA A 250 -10.38 1.58 2.01
N LEU A 251 -10.30 0.98 3.19
CA LEU A 251 -10.07 1.63 4.48
C LEU A 251 -8.62 1.39 4.92
N GLN A 252 -7.74 2.34 4.73
CA GLN A 252 -6.33 2.16 5.05
C GLN A 252 -6.02 2.64 6.46
N ILE A 253 -5.72 1.69 7.34
CA ILE A 253 -5.21 1.91 8.69
C ILE A 253 -3.69 2.03 8.60
N VAL A 254 -3.11 3.04 9.25
CA VAL A 254 -1.66 3.23 9.27
C VAL A 254 -1.10 3.15 10.69
N GLN A 255 0.13 2.64 10.80
CA GLN A 255 0.81 2.52 12.09
C GLN A 255 1.10 3.90 12.70
N ALA A 256 1.41 4.91 11.89
CA ALA A 256 1.64 6.28 12.35
C ALA A 256 0.38 6.98 12.88
N GLY A 257 -0.78 6.36 12.75
CA GLY A 257 -2.08 6.91 13.09
C GLY A 257 -2.50 6.70 14.55
N ASN A 258 -3.77 6.99 14.80
CA ASN A 258 -4.42 6.85 16.11
C ASN A 258 -4.93 5.42 16.31
N ILE A 259 -4.43 4.74 17.34
CA ILE A 259 -4.81 3.35 17.62
C ILE A 259 -6.29 3.19 18.00
N ARG A 260 -6.89 4.18 18.69
CA ARG A 260 -8.31 4.16 19.04
C ARG A 260 -9.18 4.16 17.77
N SER A 261 -8.88 5.06 16.82
CA SER A 261 -9.59 5.10 15.53
C SER A 261 -9.34 3.85 14.69
N ALA A 262 -8.14 3.26 14.76
CA ALA A 262 -7.84 1.99 14.10
C ALA A 262 -8.71 0.85 14.65
N ILE A 263 -8.85 0.74 15.97
CA ILE A 263 -9.73 -0.25 16.62
C ILE A 263 -11.18 -0.04 16.20
N LEU A 264 -11.67 1.20 16.24
CA LEU A 264 -13.03 1.54 15.78
C LEU A 264 -13.24 1.15 14.31
N THR A 265 -12.26 1.42 13.44
CA THR A 265 -12.33 1.03 12.02
C THR A 265 -12.53 -0.48 11.85
N VAL A 266 -11.72 -1.30 12.54
CA VAL A 266 -11.83 -2.76 12.45
C VAL A 266 -13.16 -3.25 12.99
N GLN A 267 -13.61 -2.72 14.13
CA GLN A 267 -14.87 -3.12 14.76
C GLN A 267 -16.06 -2.76 13.87
N THR A 268 -16.16 -1.53 13.40
CA THR A 268 -17.25 -1.07 12.51
C THR A 268 -17.24 -1.82 11.18
N ALA A 269 -16.05 -2.05 10.59
CA ALA A 269 -15.94 -2.84 9.37
C ALA A 269 -16.42 -4.29 9.55
N ARG A 270 -16.11 -4.92 10.69
CA ARG A 270 -16.60 -6.24 11.04
C ARG A 270 -18.11 -6.27 11.19
N GLU A 271 -18.69 -5.33 11.94
CA GLU A 271 -20.14 -5.24 12.18
C GLU A 271 -20.94 -5.03 10.90
N SER A 272 -20.33 -4.43 9.88
CA SER A 272 -20.96 -4.13 8.59
C SER A 272 -20.50 -5.05 7.44
N ASP A 273 -19.84 -6.17 7.75
CA ASP A 273 -19.32 -7.16 6.77
C ASP A 273 -18.32 -6.57 5.76
N ASN A 274 -17.55 -5.57 6.19
CA ASN A 274 -16.62 -4.80 5.38
C ASN A 274 -15.14 -5.06 5.68
N LEU A 275 -14.79 -6.15 6.39
CA LEU A 275 -13.39 -6.50 6.69
C LEU A 275 -12.53 -6.64 5.44
N HIS A 276 -13.12 -7.07 4.33
CA HIS A 276 -12.43 -7.24 3.04
C HIS A 276 -11.91 -5.93 2.43
N ARG A 277 -12.32 -4.79 2.98
CA ARG A 277 -11.88 -3.44 2.55
C ARG A 277 -10.71 -2.90 3.37
N LEU A 278 -10.29 -3.59 4.43
CA LEU A 278 -9.18 -3.13 5.25
C LEU A 278 -7.85 -3.26 4.53
N LEU A 279 -7.01 -2.26 4.72
CA LEU A 279 -5.60 -2.24 4.34
C LEU A 279 -4.78 -1.81 5.55
N ILE A 280 -3.66 -2.46 5.80
CA ILE A 280 -2.70 -2.08 6.85
C ILE A 280 -1.43 -1.55 6.20
N ALA A 281 -1.00 -0.36 6.62
CA ALA A 281 0.16 0.32 6.09
C ALA A 281 0.96 1.04 7.18
N SER A 282 2.08 1.65 6.84
CA SER A 282 2.92 2.35 7.81
C SER A 282 2.65 3.85 7.91
N ASP A 283 2.46 4.53 6.80
CA ASP A 283 2.52 5.99 6.65
C ASP A 283 3.86 6.54 7.16
N THR A 284 4.95 5.93 6.73
CA THR A 284 6.29 6.34 7.11
C THR A 284 7.19 6.55 5.89
N PRO A 285 8.25 7.32 6.02
CA PRO A 285 8.61 8.14 7.16
C PRO A 285 7.72 9.39 7.29
N THR A 286 7.28 9.65 8.51
CA THR A 286 6.50 10.85 8.88
C THR A 286 7.12 11.48 10.13
N GLY A 287 6.36 12.29 10.86
CA GLY A 287 6.77 12.83 12.16
C GLY A 287 7.16 11.76 13.19
N THR A 288 6.68 10.54 13.05
CA THR A 288 7.07 9.38 13.89
C THR A 288 8.41 8.76 13.46
N GLY A 289 8.94 9.12 12.28
CA GLY A 289 10.21 8.62 11.74
C GLY A 289 10.05 7.34 10.92
N MET A 290 11.14 6.57 10.83
CA MET A 290 11.17 5.27 10.17
C MET A 290 10.76 4.17 11.13
N MET A 291 9.88 3.28 10.70
CA MET A 291 9.45 2.14 11.49
C MET A 291 9.45 0.85 10.65
N PRO A 292 10.59 0.16 10.55
CA PRO A 292 10.75 -1.04 9.72
C PRO A 292 9.73 -2.15 10.02
N LEU A 293 9.30 -2.26 11.29
CA LEU A 293 8.33 -3.26 11.74
C LEU A 293 6.88 -2.72 11.79
N ALA A 294 6.59 -1.57 11.18
CA ALA A 294 5.33 -0.85 11.33
C ALA A 294 4.10 -1.72 11.00
N VAL A 295 4.08 -2.31 9.81
CA VAL A 295 2.95 -3.15 9.36
C VAL A 295 2.80 -4.38 10.26
N LEU A 296 3.90 -5.08 10.55
CA LEU A 296 3.87 -6.25 11.44
C LEU A 296 3.37 -5.88 12.85
N LYS A 297 3.81 -4.74 13.38
CA LYS A 297 3.34 -4.22 14.66
C LYS A 297 1.83 -3.96 14.63
N SER A 298 1.32 -3.30 13.58
CA SER A 298 -0.11 -3.04 13.43
C SER A 298 -0.93 -4.33 13.33
N ILE A 299 -0.46 -5.34 12.59
CA ILE A 299 -1.09 -6.66 12.54
C ILE A 299 -1.22 -7.25 13.95
N VAL A 300 -0.14 -7.25 14.74
CA VAL A 300 -0.15 -7.80 16.11
C VAL A 300 -1.07 -7.01 17.04
N GLU A 301 -1.00 -5.68 16.99
CA GLU A 301 -1.84 -4.80 17.83
C GLU A 301 -3.32 -4.97 17.50
N LEU A 302 -3.69 -4.89 16.23
CA LEU A 302 -5.09 -5.02 15.82
C LEU A 302 -5.63 -6.43 16.09
N THR A 303 -4.87 -7.48 15.83
CA THR A 303 -5.23 -8.84 16.21
C THR A 303 -5.59 -8.92 17.68
N THR A 304 -4.74 -8.37 18.56
CA THR A 304 -4.93 -8.45 20.01
C THR A 304 -6.06 -7.56 20.50
N LEU A 305 -6.10 -6.31 20.04
CA LEU A 305 -6.98 -5.28 20.58
C LEU A 305 -8.42 -5.37 20.03
N THR A 306 -8.61 -6.01 18.88
CA THR A 306 -9.95 -6.18 18.29
C THR A 306 -10.45 -7.63 18.36
N ASN A 307 -9.69 -8.52 19.03
CA ASN A 307 -9.98 -9.95 19.10
C ASN A 307 -10.19 -10.56 17.69
N SER A 308 -9.39 -10.12 16.73
CA SER A 308 -9.38 -10.63 15.36
C SER A 308 -8.51 -11.89 15.27
N ALA A 309 -8.76 -12.73 14.28
CA ALA A 309 -7.80 -13.77 13.94
C ALA A 309 -6.55 -13.16 13.28
N PRO A 310 -5.34 -13.67 13.55
CA PRO A 310 -4.13 -13.16 12.91
C PRO A 310 -4.22 -13.14 11.38
N GLU A 311 -4.89 -14.13 10.79
CA GLU A 311 -5.07 -14.26 9.35
C GLU A 311 -5.93 -13.16 8.75
N GLU A 312 -6.91 -12.65 9.50
CA GLU A 312 -7.75 -11.52 9.07
C GLU A 312 -6.87 -10.26 8.92
N MET A 313 -5.96 -10.03 9.86
CA MET A 313 -5.07 -8.87 9.83
C MET A 313 -3.88 -9.06 8.86
N ILE A 314 -3.52 -10.29 8.52
CA ILE A 314 -2.53 -10.57 7.46
C ILE A 314 -3.17 -10.39 6.07
N ALA A 315 -4.47 -10.59 5.94
CA ALA A 315 -5.20 -10.42 4.69
C ALA A 315 -5.53 -8.94 4.38
N ALA A 316 -5.42 -8.06 5.37
CA ALA A 316 -5.66 -6.61 5.26
C ALA A 316 -4.41 -5.83 4.68
#